data_5620629778f45a44e8ca8d3198ffb1a1
#
_entry.id   5620629778f45a44e8ca8d3198ffb1a1
#
_cell.length_a   1.000
_cell.length_b   1.000
_cell.length_c   1.000
_cell.angle_alpha   90.00
_cell.angle_beta   90.00
_cell.angle_gamma   90.00
#
_symmetry.space_group_name_H-M   'P 1'
#
loop_
_entity.id
_entity.type
_entity.pdbx_description
1 polymer ?
#
loop_
_entity_poly.entity_id
_entity_poly.type
_entity_poly.pdbx_seq_one_letter_code
_entity_poly.pdbx_strand_id
1 'polypeptide(L)'
;IMATRFDYLRIAKAMLDDYQNDTCVGKYLKEIHKRKIPKLSKEKEEPLFGRSESYGGQFHMDLPGLKDNVVFMMNGYGGNVILIDMENSRILVVNSLHYNNKKYKYNHKKLLYDVIKEGK
;
A
#
# COMPACT_ATOMS: atom_id res chain seq x y z
N ILE A 1 9.11 16.36 1.23
CA ILE A 1 9.87 15.67 0.15
C ILE A 1 9.11 15.88 -1.14
N MET A 2 9.77 16.46 -2.12
CA MET A 2 9.21 16.57 -3.48
C MET A 2 9.74 15.39 -4.31
N ALA A 3 8.81 14.53 -4.74
CA ALA A 3 9.14 13.36 -5.55
C ALA A 3 8.07 13.17 -6.64
N THR A 4 8.49 12.70 -7.80
CA THR A 4 7.56 12.36 -8.88
C THR A 4 6.96 10.97 -8.67
N ARG A 5 5.87 10.67 -9.36
CA ARG A 5 5.30 9.31 -9.36
C ARG A 5 6.31 8.26 -9.86
N PHE A 6 7.22 8.65 -10.73
CA PHE A 6 8.28 7.74 -11.22
C PHE A 6 9.32 7.45 -10.16
N ASP A 7 9.63 8.41 -9.28
CA ASP A 7 10.52 8.20 -8.15
C ASP A 7 9.88 7.23 -7.15
N TYR A 8 8.60 7.40 -6.87
CA TYR A 8 7.84 6.44 -6.03
C TYR A 8 7.79 5.05 -6.64
N LEU A 9 7.64 4.95 -7.96
CA LEU A 9 7.66 3.67 -8.65
C LEU A 9 9.04 2.99 -8.54
N ARG A 10 10.13 3.75 -8.67
CA ARG A 10 11.50 3.23 -8.49
C ARG A 10 11.73 2.70 -7.08
N ILE A 11 11.27 3.43 -6.06
CA ILE A 11 11.36 3.00 -4.66
C ILE A 11 10.56 1.72 -4.46
N ALA A 12 9.32 1.68 -4.93
CA ALA A 12 8.47 0.51 -4.83
C ALA A 12 9.07 -0.72 -5.54
N LYS A 13 9.66 -0.50 -6.73
CA LYS A 13 10.34 -1.57 -7.47
C LYS A 13 11.56 -2.10 -6.72
N ALA A 14 12.38 -1.22 -6.15
CA ALA A 14 13.53 -1.62 -5.36
C ALA A 14 13.10 -2.46 -4.14
N MET A 15 12.05 -2.03 -3.42
CA MET A 15 11.51 -2.80 -2.29
C MET A 15 10.99 -4.17 -2.72
N LEU A 16 10.30 -4.25 -3.86
CA LEU A 16 9.81 -5.51 -4.42
C LEU A 16 10.96 -6.45 -4.76
N ASP A 17 11.99 -5.95 -5.45
CA ASP A 17 13.17 -6.73 -5.82
C ASP A 17 13.92 -7.23 -4.58
N ASP A 18 14.11 -6.38 -3.60
CA ASP A 18 14.72 -6.75 -2.33
C ASP A 18 13.94 -7.85 -1.61
N TYR A 19 12.63 -7.73 -1.57
CA TYR A 19 11.76 -8.73 -0.95
C TYR A 19 11.86 -10.09 -1.67
N GLN A 20 11.81 -10.10 -3.00
CA GLN A 20 11.82 -11.31 -3.81
C GLN A 20 13.19 -11.98 -3.86
N ASN A 21 14.27 -11.19 -3.82
CA ASN A 21 15.64 -11.71 -3.84
C ASN A 21 16.25 -11.97 -2.46
N ASP A 22 15.46 -11.82 -1.40
CA ASP A 22 15.86 -12.15 -0.03
C ASP A 22 17.11 -11.40 0.46
N THR A 23 17.26 -10.16 -0.01
CA THR A 23 18.33 -9.28 0.44
C THR A 23 18.19 -8.93 1.93
N CYS A 24 19.13 -8.21 2.50
CA CYS A 24 19.03 -7.72 3.87
C CYS A 24 17.75 -6.87 4.07
N VAL A 25 17.43 -5.99 3.13
CA VAL A 25 16.18 -5.19 3.15
C VAL A 25 14.95 -6.10 2.99
N GLY A 26 15.01 -7.06 2.08
CA GLY A 26 13.92 -8.03 1.87
C GLY A 26 13.61 -8.85 3.12
N LYS A 27 14.63 -9.32 3.82
CA LYS A 27 14.47 -10.03 5.11
C LYS A 27 13.86 -9.13 6.17
N TYR A 28 14.28 -7.87 6.22
CA TYR A 28 13.70 -6.87 7.13
C TYR A 28 12.20 -6.62 6.83
N LEU A 29 11.82 -6.49 5.55
CA LEU A 29 10.41 -6.35 5.15
C LEU A 29 9.59 -7.58 5.54
N LYS A 30 10.12 -8.80 5.36
CA LYS A 30 9.46 -10.04 5.79
C LYS A 30 9.24 -10.07 7.30
N GLU A 31 10.22 -9.62 8.06
CA GLU A 31 10.11 -9.54 9.52
C GLU A 31 9.07 -8.48 9.96
N ILE A 32 9.01 -7.32 9.29
CA ILE A 32 7.96 -6.32 9.52
C ILE A 32 6.57 -6.93 9.29
N HIS A 33 6.38 -7.63 8.19
CA HIS A 33 5.09 -8.27 7.88
C HIS A 33 4.71 -9.30 8.94
N LYS A 34 5.65 -10.09 9.40
CA LYS A 34 5.43 -11.09 10.44
C LYS A 34 5.05 -10.48 11.79
N ARG A 35 5.64 -9.33 12.14
CA ARG A 35 5.42 -8.60 13.39
C ARG A 35 4.38 -7.49 13.31
N LYS A 36 3.59 -7.45 12.25
CA LYS A 36 2.52 -6.44 12.12
C LYS A 36 1.54 -6.51 13.29
N ILE A 37 1.04 -5.34 13.69
CA ILE A 37 0.14 -5.17 14.83
C ILE A 37 -1.27 -4.89 14.29
N PRO A 38 -2.30 -5.60 14.78
CA PRO A 38 -3.69 -5.29 14.43
C PRO A 38 -4.07 -3.87 14.88
N LYS A 39 -4.76 -3.15 14.02
CA LYS A 39 -5.29 -1.83 14.36
C LYS A 39 -6.49 -1.95 15.30
N LEU A 40 -6.62 -0.99 16.19
CA LEU A 40 -7.80 -0.86 17.03
C LEU A 40 -9.05 -0.55 16.19
N SER A 41 -10.22 -0.98 16.66
CA SER A 41 -11.48 -0.86 15.91
C SER A 41 -11.83 0.56 15.47
N LYS A 42 -11.44 1.57 16.25
CA LYS A 42 -11.67 2.98 15.94
C LYS A 42 -10.89 3.46 14.70
N GLU A 43 -9.72 2.89 14.43
CA GLU A 43 -8.91 3.21 13.26
C GLU A 43 -9.45 2.55 11.99
N LYS A 44 -10.34 1.57 12.13
CA LYS A 44 -11.01 0.89 11.01
C LYS A 44 -12.11 1.72 10.36
N GLU A 45 -12.56 2.77 11.01
CA GLU A 45 -13.66 3.60 10.55
C GLU A 45 -13.25 4.76 9.64
N GLU A 46 -11.95 5.03 9.49
CA GLU A 46 -11.49 6.08 8.59
C GLU A 46 -11.81 5.77 7.12
N PRO A 47 -12.40 6.73 6.41
CA PRO A 47 -12.80 6.53 5.03
C PRO A 47 -11.58 6.44 4.13
N LEU A 48 -11.32 5.33 3.49
CA LEU A 48 -10.43 5.06 2.37
C LEU A 48 -9.11 4.35 2.69
N PHE A 49 -8.28 4.82 3.62
CA PHE A 49 -6.98 4.22 3.92
C PHE A 49 -6.93 3.59 5.31
N GLY A 50 -7.79 4.01 6.20
CA GLY A 50 -7.94 3.46 7.53
C GLY A 50 -8.54 2.05 7.59
N ARG A 51 -8.78 1.43 6.46
CA ARG A 51 -9.35 0.07 6.41
C ARG A 51 -8.32 -1.03 6.32
N SER A 52 -7.04 -0.74 6.25
CA SER A 52 -6.03 -1.76 6.50
C SER A 52 -6.18 -2.24 7.94
N GLU A 53 -6.19 -3.54 8.14
CA GLU A 53 -6.46 -4.11 9.47
C GLU A 53 -5.21 -4.18 10.33
N SER A 54 -4.03 -4.07 9.76
CA SER A 54 -2.76 -4.07 10.48
C SER A 54 -1.80 -3.00 10.02
N TYR A 55 -0.81 -2.75 10.87
CA TYR A 55 0.23 -1.76 10.67
C TYR A 55 1.55 -2.26 11.24
N GLY A 56 2.64 -1.96 10.58
CA GLY A 56 3.98 -2.28 11.05
C GLY A 56 5.05 -1.62 10.20
N GLY A 57 6.14 -1.15 10.81
CA GLY A 57 7.26 -0.53 10.10
C GLY A 57 6.84 0.66 9.21
N GLN A 58 5.81 1.40 9.60
CA GLN A 58 5.21 2.50 8.81
C GLN A 58 4.39 2.07 7.58
N PHE A 59 4.10 0.78 7.43
CA PHE A 59 3.26 0.28 6.36
C PHE A 59 1.87 -0.11 6.83
N HIS A 60 0.88 0.17 6.02
CA HIS A 60 -0.45 -0.39 6.14
C HIS A 60 -0.49 -1.75 5.45
N MET A 61 -1.04 -2.75 6.14
CA MET A 61 -1.10 -4.13 5.67
C MET A 61 -2.49 -4.74 5.93
N ASP A 62 -2.73 -5.95 5.42
CA ASP A 62 -4.01 -6.64 5.55
C ASP A 62 -5.19 -5.81 5.04
N LEU A 63 -5.15 -5.45 3.78
CA LEU A 63 -6.24 -4.73 3.13
C LEU A 63 -7.46 -5.65 2.96
N PRO A 64 -8.68 -5.16 3.22
CA PRO A 64 -9.90 -5.94 3.02
C PRO A 64 -9.99 -6.52 1.61
N GLY A 65 -10.20 -7.81 1.50
CA GLY A 65 -10.23 -8.54 0.22
C GLY A 65 -8.87 -8.92 -0.35
N LEU A 66 -7.76 -8.50 0.30
CA LEU A 66 -6.39 -8.81 -0.12
C LEU A 66 -5.58 -9.41 1.05
N LYS A 67 -6.22 -10.02 2.03
CA LYS A 67 -5.55 -10.53 3.23
C LYS A 67 -4.62 -11.72 2.96
N ASP A 68 -4.92 -12.46 1.90
CA ASP A 68 -4.10 -13.59 1.47
C ASP A 68 -2.85 -13.16 0.69
N ASN A 69 -2.74 -11.87 0.38
CA ASN A 69 -1.61 -11.29 -0.33
C ASN A 69 -0.67 -10.58 0.64
N VAL A 70 0.62 -10.72 0.43
CA VAL A 70 1.62 -9.93 1.17
C VAL A 70 1.71 -8.54 0.55
N VAL A 71 0.88 -7.64 1.04
CA VAL A 71 0.75 -6.28 0.51
C VAL A 71 1.29 -5.26 1.49
N PHE A 72 2.16 -4.39 1.00
CA PHE A 72 2.65 -3.20 1.70
C PHE A 72 2.05 -1.95 1.07
N MET A 73 1.40 -1.13 1.87
CA MET A 73 0.83 0.13 1.41
C MET A 73 1.39 1.29 2.21
N MET A 74 1.80 2.31 1.50
CA MET A 74 2.15 3.63 2.02
C MET A 74 1.12 4.64 1.49
N ASN A 75 0.62 5.49 2.35
CA ASN A 75 -0.31 6.54 1.95
C ASN A 75 0.09 7.88 2.55
N GLY A 76 -0.30 8.94 1.88
CA GLY A 76 -0.04 10.31 2.28
C GLY A 76 -1.26 11.19 2.13
N TYR A 77 -1.20 12.34 2.77
CA TYR A 77 -2.22 13.38 2.64
C TYR A 77 -2.43 13.76 1.17
N GLY A 78 -3.67 13.97 0.78
CA GLY A 78 -4.04 14.30 -0.60
C GLY A 78 -4.30 13.08 -1.50
N GLY A 79 -4.26 11.86 -0.95
CA GLY A 79 -4.57 10.64 -1.68
C GLY A 79 -3.40 10.06 -2.46
N ASN A 80 -2.18 10.36 -2.05
CA ASN A 80 -1.00 9.70 -2.58
C ASN A 80 -0.93 8.28 -2.02
N VAL A 81 -0.77 7.29 -2.89
CA VAL A 81 -0.70 5.87 -2.49
C VAL A 81 0.42 5.18 -3.26
N ILE A 82 1.19 4.40 -2.53
CA ILE A 82 2.07 3.37 -3.09
C ILE A 82 1.60 2.04 -2.50
N LEU A 83 1.29 1.08 -3.34
CA LEU A 83 0.89 -0.24 -2.93
C LEU A 83 1.72 -1.27 -3.70
N ILE A 84 2.27 -2.23 -2.96
CA ILE A 84 3.16 -3.26 -3.50
C ILE A 84 2.63 -4.63 -3.06
N ASP A 85 2.26 -5.46 -4.03
CA ASP A 85 2.01 -6.88 -3.80
C ASP A 85 3.33 -7.64 -4.02
N MET A 86 3.92 -8.05 -2.93
CA MET A 86 5.28 -8.59 -2.90
C MET A 86 5.41 -9.96 -3.56
N GLU A 87 4.35 -10.73 -3.59
CA GLU A 87 4.36 -12.09 -4.13
C GLU A 87 3.94 -12.14 -5.60
N ASN A 88 3.02 -11.29 -6.00
CA ASN A 88 2.49 -11.27 -7.36
C ASN A 88 3.15 -10.21 -8.27
N SER A 89 4.20 -9.57 -7.80
CA SER A 89 4.98 -8.57 -8.57
C SER A 89 4.12 -7.42 -9.13
N ARG A 90 3.21 -6.89 -8.32
CA ARG A 90 2.33 -5.80 -8.72
C ARG A 90 2.60 -4.55 -7.90
N ILE A 91 2.70 -3.43 -8.59
CA ILE A 91 2.92 -2.12 -7.98
C ILE A 91 1.85 -1.16 -8.48
N LEU A 92 1.25 -0.42 -7.55
CA LEU A 92 0.35 0.68 -7.86
C LEU A 92 0.89 1.95 -7.22
N VAL A 93 1.07 2.99 -8.03
CA VAL A 93 1.43 4.34 -7.57
C VAL A 93 0.35 5.31 -8.01
N VAL A 94 -0.26 5.98 -7.06
CA VAL A 94 -1.27 7.00 -7.30
C VAL A 94 -0.82 8.32 -6.69
N ASN A 95 -0.76 9.35 -7.51
CA ASN A 95 -0.62 10.73 -7.07
C ASN A 95 -1.96 11.42 -7.28
N SER A 96 -2.76 11.56 -6.24
CA SER A 96 -4.07 12.20 -6.33
C SER A 96 -4.03 13.60 -5.75
N LEU A 97 -4.34 14.58 -6.58
CA LEU A 97 -4.48 15.97 -6.18
C LEU A 97 -5.90 16.35 -5.75
N HIS A 98 -6.87 15.47 -5.98
CA HIS A 98 -8.28 15.77 -5.82
C HIS A 98 -8.98 14.97 -4.73
N TYR A 99 -8.22 14.31 -3.88
CA TYR A 99 -8.76 13.47 -2.82
C TYR A 99 -9.79 14.18 -1.93
N ASN A 100 -9.51 15.43 -1.57
CA ASN A 100 -10.39 16.23 -0.72
C ASN A 100 -11.45 17.03 -1.49
N ASN A 101 -11.50 16.93 -2.82
CA ASN A 101 -12.46 17.66 -3.62
C ASN A 101 -13.75 16.84 -3.76
N LYS A 102 -14.82 17.29 -3.11
CA LYS A 102 -16.14 16.63 -3.14
C LYS A 102 -16.73 16.48 -4.56
N LYS A 103 -16.25 17.28 -5.52
CA LYS A 103 -16.68 17.21 -6.93
C LYS A 103 -16.15 15.94 -7.63
N TYR A 104 -14.97 15.49 -7.24
CA TYR A 104 -14.33 14.31 -7.84
C TYR A 104 -14.41 13.14 -6.86
N LYS A 105 -15.52 12.42 -6.90
CA LYS A 105 -15.73 11.21 -6.11
C LYS A 105 -14.85 10.08 -6.68
N TYR A 106 -13.62 10.01 -6.24
CA TYR A 106 -12.71 8.97 -6.65
C TYR A 106 -12.79 7.76 -5.72
N ASN A 107 -13.04 6.59 -6.28
CA ASN A 107 -13.09 5.35 -5.50
C ASN A 107 -11.73 4.65 -5.48
N HIS A 108 -10.83 5.11 -4.61
CA HIS A 108 -9.52 4.51 -4.42
C HIS A 108 -9.58 3.02 -4.08
N LYS A 109 -10.56 2.61 -3.28
CA LYS A 109 -10.72 1.23 -2.86
C LYS A 109 -10.95 0.31 -4.06
N LYS A 110 -11.79 0.72 -4.99
CA LYS A 110 -12.04 -0.04 -6.20
C LYS A 110 -10.78 -0.15 -7.05
N LEU A 111 -10.07 0.95 -7.27
CA LEU A 111 -8.84 0.95 -8.04
C LEU A 111 -7.77 0.04 -7.42
N LEU A 112 -7.54 0.14 -6.12
CA LEU A 112 -6.58 -0.71 -5.41
C LEU A 112 -6.92 -2.18 -5.58
N TYR A 113 -8.20 -2.49 -5.45
CA TYR A 113 -8.70 -3.84 -5.59
C TYR A 113 -8.56 -4.38 -7.02
N ASP A 114 -9.00 -3.60 -8.01
CA ASP A 114 -8.95 -3.98 -9.42
C ASP A 114 -7.50 -4.24 -9.88
N VAL A 115 -6.58 -3.35 -9.51
CA VAL A 115 -5.16 -3.49 -9.92
C VAL A 115 -4.48 -4.68 -9.23
N ILE A 116 -4.68 -4.86 -7.94
CA ILE A 116 -3.95 -5.89 -7.19
C ILE A 116 -4.60 -7.26 -7.37
N LYS A 117 -5.91 -7.35 -7.31
CA LYS A 117 -6.59 -8.64 -7.41
C LYS A 117 -6.74 -9.13 -8.85
N GLU A 118 -7.09 -8.25 -9.75
CA GLU A 118 -7.38 -8.61 -11.13
C GLU A 118 -6.18 -8.41 -12.07
N GLY A 119 -5.16 -7.69 -11.62
CA GLY A 119 -3.97 -7.41 -12.42
C GLY A 119 -4.23 -6.43 -13.56
N LYS A 120 -5.21 -5.56 -13.38
CA LYS A 120 -5.64 -4.60 -14.40
C LYS A 120 -5.35 -3.17 -14.00
#